data_68cce795a3b1cbf2f6f602622735fc04
#
_entry.id   68cce795a3b1cbf2f6f602622735fc04
#
_cell.length_a   1.000
_cell.length_b   1.000
_cell.length_c   1.000
_cell.angle_alpha   90.00
_cell.angle_beta   90.00
_cell.angle_gamma   90.00
#
_symmetry.space_group_name_H-M   'P 1'
#
loop_
_entity.id
_entity.type
_entity.pdbx_description
1 polymer ?
#
loop_
_entity_poly.entity_id
_entity_poly.type
_entity_poly.pdbx_seq_one_letter_code
_entity_poly.pdbx_strand_id
1 'polypeptide(L)'
;SINKFKWFLFSKYELKTIDYFCFLINKLLFLTDQNSNVISYYLLLISKLNERSNYLPELLLLELEILKVSGYQPDLNESVLKKIFNFHEKSNLKTYELIYEYLKDNKDHQLVFFDFMSRIVNRVLINLNINLPFSRDEITRKI
;
A
#
# COMPACT_ATOMS: atom_id res chain seq x y z
N SER A 1 26.32 5.32 -7.06
CA SER A 1 25.68 6.56 -7.32
C SER A 1 24.19 6.53 -7.05
N ILE A 2 23.74 7.44 -6.27
CA ILE A 2 22.36 7.59 -5.86
C ILE A 2 21.43 8.02 -6.98
N ASN A 3 21.96 8.42 -8.08
CA ASN A 3 21.19 8.89 -9.23
C ASN A 3 20.74 7.78 -10.14
N LYS A 4 20.68 6.57 -9.63
CA LYS A 4 20.21 5.40 -10.39
C LYS A 4 18.71 5.39 -10.61
N PHE A 5 18.02 6.37 -10.10
CA PHE A 5 16.59 6.47 -10.29
C PHE A 5 16.27 6.80 -11.74
N LYS A 6 15.62 5.88 -12.42
CA LYS A 6 15.41 5.98 -13.87
C LYS A 6 13.94 6.21 -14.18
N TRP A 7 13.47 7.41 -13.92
CA TRP A 7 12.07 7.79 -14.14
C TRP A 7 11.56 7.45 -15.53
N PHE A 8 12.39 7.69 -16.54
CA PHE A 8 12.00 7.50 -17.93
C PHE A 8 11.78 6.03 -18.31
N LEU A 9 12.19 5.10 -17.45
CA LEU A 9 11.97 3.68 -17.67
C LEU A 9 10.70 3.16 -17.01
N PHE A 10 10.04 3.97 -16.20
CA PHE A 10 8.83 3.54 -15.51
C PHE A 10 7.63 3.53 -16.46
N SER A 11 6.77 2.53 -16.29
CA SER A 11 5.50 2.46 -17.00
C SER A 11 4.54 3.51 -16.42
N LYS A 12 3.41 3.69 -17.12
CA LYS A 12 2.36 4.60 -16.62
C LYS A 12 1.81 4.15 -15.26
N TYR A 13 1.78 2.83 -15.00
CA TYR A 13 1.29 2.30 -13.72
C TYR A 13 2.25 2.65 -12.58
N GLU A 14 3.54 2.52 -12.83
CA GLU A 14 4.57 2.84 -11.84
C GLU A 14 4.58 4.33 -11.52
N LEU A 15 4.49 5.18 -12.54
CA LEU A 15 4.41 6.62 -12.35
C LEU A 15 3.15 7.03 -11.59
N LYS A 16 2.02 6.42 -11.89
CA LYS A 16 0.77 6.68 -11.17
C LYS A 16 0.84 6.20 -9.73
N THR A 17 1.57 5.11 -9.46
CA THR A 17 1.80 4.64 -8.10
C THR A 17 2.55 5.70 -7.30
N ILE A 18 3.60 6.28 -7.86
CA ILE A 18 4.35 7.33 -7.20
C ILE A 18 3.46 8.55 -6.96
N ASP A 19 2.70 8.98 -7.98
CA ASP A 19 1.78 10.12 -7.86
C ASP A 19 0.72 9.86 -6.79
N TYR A 20 0.20 8.64 -6.73
CA TYR A 20 -0.80 8.26 -5.75
C TYR A 20 -0.29 8.44 -4.31
N PHE A 21 0.91 7.93 -4.03
CA PHE A 21 1.45 8.04 -2.67
C PHE A 21 1.88 9.46 -2.34
N CYS A 22 2.41 10.20 -3.29
CA CYS A 22 2.66 11.63 -3.07
C CYS A 22 1.37 12.36 -2.72
N PHE A 23 0.28 12.03 -3.41
CA PHE A 23 -1.03 12.61 -3.14
C PHE A 23 -1.53 12.24 -1.74
N LEU A 24 -1.51 10.95 -1.38
CA LEU A 24 -1.97 10.50 -0.07
C LEU A 24 -1.15 11.12 1.07
N ILE A 25 0.17 11.12 0.93
CA ILE A 25 1.05 11.67 1.95
C ILE A 25 0.73 13.16 2.14
N ASN A 26 0.59 13.89 1.04
CA ASN A 26 0.30 15.32 1.11
C ASN A 26 -1.06 15.62 1.74
N LYS A 27 -2.06 14.77 1.50
CA LYS A 27 -3.44 15.03 1.97
C LYS A 27 -3.73 14.47 3.36
N LEU A 28 -3.09 13.38 3.75
CA LEU A 28 -3.44 12.66 4.97
C LEU A 28 -2.40 12.82 6.09
N LEU A 29 -1.16 13.08 5.75
CA LEU A 29 -0.11 13.16 6.77
C LEU A 29 0.20 14.60 7.10
N PHE A 30 0.32 14.86 8.41
CA PHE A 30 0.88 16.09 8.91
C PHE A 30 2.37 15.87 9.19
N LEU A 31 3.15 16.92 9.16
CA LEU A 31 4.57 16.85 9.50
C LEU A 31 4.71 16.52 10.97
N THR A 32 4.96 15.25 11.27
CA THR A 32 5.17 14.77 12.63
C THR A 32 6.38 13.84 12.65
N ASP A 33 6.96 13.64 13.83
CA ASP A 33 8.08 12.72 13.99
C ASP A 33 7.67 11.26 13.85
N GLN A 34 6.39 10.98 13.74
CA GLN A 34 5.85 9.62 13.64
C GLN A 34 5.84 9.07 12.22
N ASN A 35 6.32 9.85 11.25
CA ASN A 35 6.25 9.45 9.83
C ASN A 35 7.46 8.61 9.37
N SER A 36 8.37 8.23 10.27
CA SER A 36 9.58 7.50 9.90
C SER A 36 9.30 6.17 9.22
N ASN A 37 8.28 5.43 9.68
CA ASN A 37 7.93 4.16 9.06
C ASN A 37 7.31 4.36 7.67
N VAL A 38 6.55 5.43 7.48
CA VAL A 38 6.01 5.77 6.15
C VAL A 38 7.17 6.00 5.18
N ILE A 39 8.17 6.75 5.60
CA ILE A 39 9.35 7.01 4.76
C ILE A 39 10.06 5.69 4.42
N SER A 40 10.26 4.82 5.40
CA SER A 40 10.92 3.53 5.18
C SER A 40 10.15 2.65 4.19
N TYR A 41 8.85 2.55 4.34
CA TYR A 41 8.01 1.78 3.42
C TYR A 41 7.96 2.41 2.02
N TYR A 42 7.96 3.74 1.95
CA TYR A 42 8.01 4.44 0.67
C TYR A 42 9.31 4.14 -0.07
N LEU A 43 10.44 4.19 0.62
CA LEU A 43 11.73 3.89 0.02
C LEU A 43 11.80 2.43 -0.45
N LEU A 44 11.23 1.51 0.30
CA LEU A 44 11.17 0.11 -0.10
C LEU A 44 10.33 -0.05 -1.37
N LEU A 45 9.20 0.62 -1.45
CA LEU A 45 8.36 0.60 -2.65
C LEU A 45 9.12 1.15 -3.86
N ILE A 46 9.80 2.29 -3.70
CA ILE A 46 10.59 2.90 -4.77
C ILE A 46 11.68 1.93 -5.25
N SER A 47 12.33 1.23 -4.32
CA SER A 47 13.32 0.22 -4.65
C SER A 47 12.72 -0.88 -5.53
N LYS A 48 11.53 -1.37 -5.17
CA LYS A 48 10.84 -2.40 -5.96
C LYS A 48 10.44 -1.90 -7.34
N LEU A 49 9.97 -0.68 -7.45
CA LEU A 49 9.65 -0.06 -8.74
C LEU A 49 10.89 0.04 -9.61
N ASN A 50 12.02 0.45 -9.02
CA ASN A 50 13.27 0.61 -9.73
C ASN A 50 13.84 -0.73 -10.22
N GLU A 51 13.58 -1.81 -9.49
CA GLU A 51 13.98 -3.17 -9.88
C GLU A 51 13.03 -3.79 -10.92
N ARG A 52 11.90 -3.14 -11.18
CA ARG A 52 10.83 -3.65 -12.04
C ARG A 52 10.26 -4.98 -11.58
N SER A 53 10.35 -5.24 -10.28
CA SER A 53 9.75 -6.42 -9.68
C SER A 53 8.30 -6.16 -9.28
N ASN A 54 7.59 -7.22 -8.86
CA ASN A 54 6.24 -7.05 -8.36
C ASN A 54 6.29 -6.23 -7.07
N TYR A 55 5.62 -5.09 -7.08
CA TYR A 55 5.63 -4.14 -5.97
C TYR A 55 4.32 -4.08 -5.19
N LEU A 56 3.37 -4.93 -5.52
CA LEU A 56 2.04 -4.86 -4.92
C LEU A 56 2.05 -5.08 -3.40
N PRO A 57 2.80 -6.07 -2.86
CA PRO A 57 2.88 -6.20 -1.39
C PRO A 57 3.40 -4.94 -0.71
N GLU A 58 4.46 -4.34 -1.22
CA GLU A 58 5.05 -3.13 -0.66
C GLU A 58 4.10 -1.95 -0.78
N LEU A 59 3.38 -1.84 -1.89
CA LEU A 59 2.37 -0.82 -2.10
C LEU A 59 1.29 -0.91 -1.02
N LEU A 60 0.78 -2.11 -0.77
CA LEU A 60 -0.31 -2.31 0.18
C LEU A 60 0.12 -2.05 1.62
N LEU A 61 1.35 -2.42 1.98
CA LEU A 61 1.87 -2.13 3.31
C LEU A 61 2.08 -0.62 3.53
N LEU A 62 2.57 0.08 2.53
CA LEU A 62 2.71 1.54 2.62
C LEU A 62 1.34 2.20 2.81
N GLU A 63 0.36 1.75 2.07
CA GLU A 63 -1.00 2.27 2.18
C GLU A 63 -1.56 2.07 3.59
N LEU A 64 -1.35 0.88 4.16
CA LEU A 64 -1.75 0.59 5.54
C LEU A 64 -1.06 1.50 6.52
N GLU A 65 0.24 1.72 6.36
CA GLU A 65 1.00 2.56 7.27
C GLU A 65 0.51 4.01 7.22
N ILE A 66 0.24 4.52 6.04
CA ILE A 66 -0.31 5.87 5.88
C ILE A 66 -1.65 5.99 6.60
N LEU A 67 -2.53 5.03 6.43
CA LEU A 67 -3.83 5.03 7.12
C LEU A 67 -3.65 4.95 8.63
N LYS A 68 -2.73 4.12 9.10
CA LYS A 68 -2.45 4.00 10.53
C LYS A 68 -1.99 5.32 11.13
N VAL A 69 -1.01 5.96 10.51
CA VAL A 69 -0.44 7.20 11.02
C VAL A 69 -1.46 8.34 10.98
N SER A 70 -2.32 8.34 9.97
CA SER A 70 -3.36 9.36 9.84
C SER A 70 -4.63 9.08 10.68
N GLY A 71 -4.67 7.94 11.37
CA GLY A 71 -5.77 7.61 12.26
C GLY A 71 -6.94 6.85 11.61
N TYR A 72 -6.76 6.36 10.40
CA TYR A 72 -7.81 5.67 9.64
C TYR A 72 -7.52 4.19 9.40
N GLN A 73 -6.65 3.58 10.19
CA GLN A 73 -6.30 2.18 10.02
C GLN A 73 -7.54 1.29 10.16
N PRO A 74 -7.78 0.36 9.21
CA PRO A 74 -8.86 -0.61 9.37
C PRO A 74 -8.55 -1.59 10.48
N ASP A 75 -9.59 -2.18 11.05
CA ASP A 75 -9.44 -3.24 12.03
C ASP A 75 -9.05 -4.53 11.31
N LEU A 76 -7.77 -4.90 11.43
CA LEU A 76 -7.22 -6.09 10.81
C LEU A 76 -6.96 -7.17 11.85
N ASN A 77 -7.97 -7.50 12.64
CA ASN A 77 -7.87 -8.57 13.61
C ASN A 77 -7.82 -9.93 12.91
N GLU A 78 -7.53 -10.98 13.68
CA GLU A 78 -7.35 -12.34 13.14
C GLU A 78 -8.59 -12.81 12.38
N SER A 79 -9.79 -12.47 12.85
CA SER A 79 -11.04 -12.86 12.19
C SER A 79 -11.14 -12.24 10.79
N VAL A 80 -10.82 -10.95 10.66
CA VAL A 80 -10.85 -10.26 9.37
C VAL A 80 -9.80 -10.84 8.42
N LEU A 81 -8.59 -11.07 8.93
CA LEU A 81 -7.50 -11.63 8.10
C LEU A 81 -7.83 -13.05 7.63
N LYS A 82 -8.49 -13.85 8.47
CA LYS A 82 -8.95 -15.18 8.06
C LYS A 82 -9.92 -15.12 6.90
N LYS A 83 -10.84 -14.16 6.92
CA LYS A 83 -11.79 -13.98 5.81
C LYS A 83 -11.11 -13.55 4.52
N ILE A 84 -10.12 -12.67 4.62
CA ILE A 84 -9.41 -12.14 3.44
C ILE A 84 -8.51 -13.22 2.82
N PHE A 85 -7.72 -13.90 3.65
CA PHE A 85 -6.67 -14.81 3.18
C PHE A 85 -7.04 -16.29 3.32
N ASN A 86 -8.17 -16.59 3.92
CA ASN A 86 -8.68 -17.96 4.08
C ASN A 86 -7.64 -18.90 4.73
N PHE A 87 -6.95 -18.44 5.78
CA PHE A 87 -6.01 -19.28 6.52
C PHE A 87 -6.66 -19.81 7.80
N HIS A 88 -6.11 -20.92 8.32
CA HIS A 88 -6.69 -21.61 9.46
C HIS A 88 -5.75 -21.70 10.67
N GLU A 89 -4.51 -21.34 10.54
CA GLU A 89 -3.52 -21.48 11.59
C GLU A 89 -3.30 -20.15 12.32
N LYS A 90 -3.07 -20.24 13.64
CA LYS A 90 -2.64 -19.07 14.41
C LYS A 90 -1.18 -18.77 14.11
N SER A 91 -0.87 -17.49 13.99
CA SER A 91 0.49 -17.04 13.78
C SER A 91 0.94 -16.17 14.94
N ASN A 92 2.23 -16.27 15.29
CA ASN A 92 2.86 -15.39 16.27
C ASN A 92 3.39 -14.11 15.63
N LEU A 93 3.24 -13.95 14.32
CA LEU A 93 3.73 -12.78 13.61
C LEU A 93 2.88 -11.55 13.94
N LYS A 94 3.51 -10.40 13.94
CA LYS A 94 2.79 -9.13 14.04
C LYS A 94 1.96 -8.91 12.79
N THR A 95 0.93 -8.09 12.91
CA THR A 95 -0.05 -7.90 11.84
C THR A 95 0.59 -7.61 10.48
N TYR A 96 1.55 -6.69 10.41
CA TYR A 96 2.17 -6.34 9.13
C TYR A 96 3.06 -7.45 8.59
N GLU A 97 3.78 -8.14 9.46
CA GLU A 97 4.59 -9.29 9.07
C GLU A 97 3.71 -10.41 8.54
N LEU A 98 2.59 -10.68 9.21
CA LEU A 98 1.62 -11.68 8.78
C LEU A 98 1.04 -11.33 7.41
N ILE A 99 0.63 -10.10 7.23
CA ILE A 99 0.07 -9.64 5.96
C ILE A 99 1.10 -9.80 4.85
N TYR A 100 2.34 -9.38 5.08
CA TYR A 100 3.40 -9.49 4.09
C TYR A 100 3.64 -10.95 3.70
N GLU A 101 3.67 -11.86 4.68
CA GLU A 101 3.87 -13.28 4.42
C GLU A 101 2.76 -13.88 3.52
N TYR A 102 1.52 -13.43 3.69
CA TYR A 102 0.42 -13.89 2.84
C TYR A 102 0.41 -13.22 1.47
N LEU A 103 0.98 -12.04 1.33
CA LEU A 103 0.96 -11.30 0.07
C LEU A 103 2.13 -11.61 -0.84
N LYS A 104 3.34 -11.82 -0.30
CA LYS A 104 4.60 -11.70 -1.05
C LYS A 104 4.71 -12.62 -2.26
N ASP A 105 4.16 -13.83 -2.18
CA ASP A 105 4.29 -14.82 -3.26
C ASP A 105 2.95 -15.33 -3.77
N ASN A 106 1.86 -14.61 -3.47
CA ASN A 106 0.54 -15.09 -3.84
C ASN A 106 -0.25 -13.96 -4.50
N LYS A 107 -0.39 -14.07 -5.81
CA LYS A 107 -1.07 -13.07 -6.62
C LYS A 107 -2.56 -12.93 -6.26
N ASP A 108 -3.22 -14.03 -6.00
CA ASP A 108 -4.64 -14.00 -5.63
C ASP A 108 -4.84 -13.25 -4.32
N HIS A 109 -3.98 -13.48 -3.33
CA HIS A 109 -4.01 -12.74 -2.08
C HIS A 109 -3.76 -11.25 -2.30
N GLN A 110 -2.82 -10.91 -3.17
CA GLN A 110 -2.51 -9.52 -3.51
C GLN A 110 -3.73 -8.81 -4.08
N LEU A 111 -4.43 -9.45 -5.01
CA LEU A 111 -5.59 -8.86 -5.65
C LEU A 111 -6.77 -8.72 -4.68
N VAL A 112 -7.02 -9.73 -3.87
CA VAL A 112 -8.08 -9.69 -2.86
C VAL A 112 -7.81 -8.56 -1.87
N PHE A 113 -6.58 -8.45 -1.39
CA PHE A 113 -6.23 -7.40 -0.43
C PHE A 113 -6.24 -6.02 -1.07
N PHE A 114 -5.82 -5.92 -2.32
CA PHE A 114 -5.90 -4.67 -3.08
C PHE A 114 -7.35 -4.18 -3.14
N ASP A 115 -8.29 -5.06 -3.44
CA ASP A 115 -9.71 -4.72 -3.51
C ASP A 115 -10.29 -4.37 -2.14
N PHE A 116 -9.88 -5.10 -1.10
CA PHE A 116 -10.25 -4.78 0.28
C PHE A 116 -9.80 -3.37 0.64
N MET A 117 -8.54 -3.05 0.38
CA MET A 117 -7.98 -1.73 0.67
C MET A 117 -8.64 -0.63 -0.17
N SER A 118 -9.07 -0.95 -1.38
CA SER A 118 -9.76 0.01 -2.23
C SER A 118 -11.03 0.55 -1.56
N ARG A 119 -11.80 -0.36 -0.96
CA ARG A 119 -13.01 0.04 -0.23
C ARG A 119 -12.69 0.92 0.98
N ILE A 120 -11.63 0.58 1.70
CA ILE A 120 -11.22 1.36 2.88
C ILE A 120 -10.76 2.76 2.47
N VAL A 121 -9.85 2.84 1.51
CA VAL A 121 -9.29 4.12 1.07
C VAL A 121 -10.38 5.01 0.49
N ASN A 122 -11.24 4.45 -0.37
CA ASN A 122 -12.32 5.24 -0.97
C ASN A 122 -13.24 5.82 0.11
N ARG A 123 -13.57 5.05 1.15
CA ARG A 123 -14.40 5.52 2.25
C ARG A 123 -13.73 6.68 3.00
N VAL A 124 -12.44 6.55 3.28
CA VAL A 124 -11.69 7.60 3.97
C VAL A 124 -11.68 8.88 3.14
N LEU A 125 -11.38 8.77 1.85
CA LEU A 125 -11.30 9.93 0.97
C LEU A 125 -12.67 10.63 0.82
N ILE A 126 -13.74 9.85 0.68
CA ILE A 126 -15.10 10.39 0.61
C ILE A 126 -15.45 11.15 1.89
N ASN A 127 -15.17 10.54 3.05
CA ASN A 127 -15.47 11.16 4.33
C ASN A 127 -14.70 12.46 4.56
N LEU A 128 -13.53 12.59 3.95
CA LEU A 128 -12.69 13.78 4.06
C LEU A 128 -12.90 14.77 2.91
N ASN A 129 -13.82 14.49 2.00
CA ASN A 129 -14.05 15.29 0.78
C ASN A 129 -12.79 15.48 -0.05
N ILE A 130 -11.99 14.42 -0.16
CA ILE A 130 -10.78 14.41 -0.97
C ILE A 130 -11.06 13.66 -2.26
N ASN A 131 -10.80 14.31 -3.40
CA ASN A 131 -10.98 13.69 -4.71
C ASN A 131 -9.63 13.26 -5.27
N LEU A 132 -9.52 11.96 -5.57
CA LEU A 132 -8.35 11.42 -6.25
C LEU A 132 -8.37 11.90 -7.69
N PRO A 133 -7.24 12.35 -8.25
CA PRO A 133 -7.21 12.83 -9.64
C PRO A 133 -7.33 11.71 -10.68
N PHE A 134 -7.27 10.45 -10.26
CA PHE A 134 -7.43 9.28 -11.11
C PHE A 134 -7.93 8.10 -10.25
N SER A 135 -8.39 7.04 -10.90
CA SER A 135 -8.85 5.86 -10.17
C SER A 135 -7.68 5.12 -9.51
N ARG A 136 -7.87 4.68 -8.27
CA ARG A 136 -6.86 3.86 -7.56
C ARG A 136 -6.49 2.61 -8.37
N ASP A 137 -7.41 2.08 -9.17
CA ASP A 137 -7.13 0.91 -10.01
C ASP A 137 -6.05 1.16 -11.06
N GLU A 138 -5.75 2.42 -11.36
CA GLU A 138 -4.72 2.78 -12.33
C GLU A 138 -3.30 2.73 -11.78
N ILE A 139 -3.12 2.48 -10.47
CA ILE A 139 -1.79 2.49 -9.87
C ILE A 139 -1.07 1.16 -10.03
N THR A 140 -1.75 0.12 -10.46
CA THR A 140 -1.12 -1.16 -10.69
C THR A 140 -1.77 -1.89 -11.85
N ARG A 141 -1.00 -2.75 -12.49
CA ARG A 141 -1.52 -3.64 -13.52
C ARG A 141 -2.11 -4.86 -12.82
N LYS A 142 -3.42 -5.01 -12.91
CA LYS A 142 -4.10 -6.21 -12.42
C LYS A 142 -4.03 -7.28 -13.50
N ILE A 143 -3.24 -8.27 -13.28
CA ILE A 143 -3.08 -9.36 -14.24
C ILE A 143 -3.83 -10.58 -13.74
#